data_2dc57bccbf5e9e13b4025882a4776bf7
#
_entry.id   2dc57bccbf5e9e13b4025882a4776bf7
#
_cell.length_a   1.000
_cell.length_b   1.000
_cell.length_c   1.000
_cell.angle_alpha   90.00
_cell.angle_beta   90.00
_cell.angle_gamma   90.00
#
_symmetry.space_group_name_H-M   'P 1'
#
loop_
_entity.id
_entity.type
_entity.pdbx_description
1 polymer ?
#
loop_
_entity_poly.entity_id
_entity_poly.type
_entity_poly.pdbx_seq_one_letter_code
_entity_poly.pdbx_strand_id
1 'polypeptide(L)'
;MIQAFCDWLAATRLSQLFADAGWFVPTVQTIHILAIAAVVTMLSMLNLRLLKVTRSGPALHSLAGGYVPWVWRALVVLLISGILLTITEPTRELMNFSFRLKMVLVLALVLLTLVLRVTLRKDPEYWSATPGRRLLGGTIALVSLVLCISIVAAGRLIAYV
;
A
#
# COMPACT_ATOMS: atom_id res chain seq x y z
N MET A 1 -18.86 20.69 2.81
CA MET A 1 -18.23 20.13 4.03
C MET A 1 -16.77 19.75 3.82
N ILE A 2 -16.42 18.97 2.79
CA ILE A 2 -15.01 18.58 2.53
C ILE A 2 -14.15 19.81 2.23
N GLN A 3 -14.62 20.71 1.41
CA GLN A 3 -13.89 21.94 1.06
C GLN A 3 -13.61 22.83 2.29
N ALA A 4 -14.60 23.05 3.15
CA ALA A 4 -14.40 23.79 4.40
C ALA A 4 -13.38 23.15 5.34
N PHE A 5 -13.31 21.80 5.35
CA PHE A 5 -12.28 21.08 6.09
C PHE A 5 -10.89 21.26 5.46
N CYS A 6 -10.80 21.21 4.13
CA CYS A 6 -9.53 21.47 3.42
C CYS A 6 -9.02 22.89 3.67
N ASP A 7 -9.91 23.88 3.61
CA ASP A 7 -9.56 25.28 3.84
C ASP A 7 -9.11 25.51 5.30
N TRP A 8 -9.80 24.89 6.25
CA TRP A 8 -9.40 24.91 7.66
C TRP A 8 -8.03 24.27 7.86
N LEU A 9 -7.79 23.09 7.25
CA LEU A 9 -6.52 22.37 7.38
C LEU A 9 -5.36 23.17 6.74
N ALA A 10 -5.58 23.76 5.56
CA ALA A 10 -4.62 24.63 4.88
C ALA A 10 -4.27 25.88 5.68
N ALA A 11 -5.23 26.41 6.46
CA ALA A 11 -5.00 27.57 7.33
C ALA A 11 -4.22 27.25 8.62
N THR A 12 -3.95 25.98 8.89
CA THR A 12 -3.18 25.60 10.10
C THR A 12 -1.70 26.00 9.97
N ARG A 13 -1.09 26.41 11.10
CA ARG A 13 0.34 26.72 11.14
C ARG A 13 1.24 25.59 10.68
N LEU A 14 0.85 24.33 10.94
CA LEU A 14 1.58 23.14 10.51
C LEU A 14 1.59 23.00 8.98
N SER A 15 0.44 23.18 8.33
CA SER A 15 0.33 23.14 6.87
C SER A 15 1.23 24.20 6.23
N GLN A 16 1.16 25.43 6.73
CA GLN A 16 1.95 26.56 6.23
C GLN A 16 3.46 26.32 6.42
N LEU A 17 3.89 25.91 7.62
CA LEU A 17 5.30 25.58 7.90
C LEU A 17 5.85 24.49 6.96
N PHE A 18 5.07 23.46 6.68
CA PHE A 18 5.51 22.38 5.79
C PHE A 18 5.46 22.79 4.31
N ALA A 19 4.49 23.62 3.91
CA ALA A 19 4.40 24.15 2.55
C ALA A 19 5.54 25.14 2.25
N ASP A 20 5.89 26.01 3.21
CA ASP A 20 6.97 27.00 3.07
C ASP A 20 8.37 26.38 3.06
N ALA A 21 8.52 25.19 3.67
CA ALA A 21 9.78 24.45 3.67
C ALA A 21 9.98 23.72 2.34
N GLY A 22 10.57 24.35 1.35
CA GLY A 22 10.72 23.81 -0.02
C GLY A 22 11.41 22.43 -0.12
N TRP A 23 12.15 22.01 0.89
CA TRP A 23 12.78 20.68 0.97
C TRP A 23 11.86 19.60 1.57
N PHE A 24 10.83 19.99 2.33
CA PHE A 24 9.99 19.06 3.11
C PHE A 24 9.17 18.14 2.22
N VAL A 25 8.39 18.70 1.30
CA VAL A 25 7.52 17.94 0.39
C VAL A 25 8.32 16.95 -0.45
N PRO A 26 9.42 17.33 -1.16
CA PRO A 26 10.23 16.39 -1.92
C PRO A 26 10.82 15.27 -1.08
N THR A 27 11.24 15.56 0.15
CA THR A 27 11.82 14.55 1.06
C THR A 27 10.77 13.54 1.51
N VAL A 28 9.60 14.01 1.99
CA VAL A 28 8.51 13.13 2.42
C VAL A 28 7.98 12.31 1.24
N GLN A 29 7.87 12.91 0.07
CA GLN A 29 7.46 12.22 -1.15
C GLN A 29 8.45 11.13 -1.55
N THR A 30 9.75 11.37 -1.43
CA THR A 30 10.79 10.37 -1.70
C THR A 30 10.67 9.18 -0.74
N ILE A 31 10.51 9.44 0.56
CA ILE A 31 10.29 8.39 1.57
C ILE A 31 9.03 7.60 1.26
N HIS A 32 7.95 8.28 0.88
CA HIS A 32 6.68 7.66 0.51
C HIS A 32 6.83 6.73 -0.70
N ILE A 33 7.52 7.17 -1.75
CA ILE A 33 7.79 6.37 -2.96
C ILE A 33 8.64 5.14 -2.63
N LEU A 34 9.69 5.29 -1.83
CA LEU A 34 10.53 4.17 -1.40
C LEU A 34 9.74 3.14 -0.58
N ALA A 35 8.85 3.61 0.30
CA ALA A 35 7.97 2.72 1.06
C ALA A 35 6.96 1.99 0.16
N ILE A 36 6.39 2.65 -0.86
CA ILE A 36 5.56 1.99 -1.90
C ILE A 36 6.37 0.90 -2.60
N ALA A 37 7.57 1.21 -3.08
CA ALA A 37 8.43 0.26 -3.76
C ALA A 37 8.73 -0.97 -2.88
N ALA A 38 9.02 -0.76 -1.60
CA ALA A 38 9.25 -1.85 -0.65
C ALA A 38 8.00 -2.74 -0.48
N VAL A 39 6.81 -2.15 -0.26
CA VAL A 39 5.56 -2.92 -0.12
C VAL A 39 5.26 -3.70 -1.38
N VAL A 40 5.31 -3.05 -2.56
CA VAL A 40 5.01 -3.68 -3.86
C VAL A 40 5.97 -4.84 -4.11
N THR A 41 7.26 -4.67 -3.88
CA THR A 41 8.27 -5.73 -4.08
C THR A 41 8.02 -6.92 -3.18
N MET A 42 7.83 -6.70 -1.87
CA MET A 42 7.61 -7.78 -0.91
C MET A 42 6.31 -8.54 -1.17
N LEU A 43 5.21 -7.82 -1.46
CA LEU A 43 3.92 -8.44 -1.79
C LEU A 43 3.99 -9.17 -3.14
N SER A 44 4.69 -8.64 -4.13
CA SER A 44 4.88 -9.32 -5.42
C SER A 44 5.63 -10.64 -5.24
N MET A 45 6.69 -10.66 -4.45
CA MET A 45 7.43 -11.89 -4.13
C MET A 45 6.52 -12.95 -3.48
N LEU A 46 5.71 -12.56 -2.48
CA LEU A 46 4.77 -13.46 -1.82
C LEU A 46 3.69 -13.98 -2.79
N ASN A 47 3.11 -13.08 -3.59
CA ASN A 47 2.03 -13.41 -4.53
C ASN A 47 2.53 -14.31 -5.68
N LEU A 48 3.70 -14.03 -6.26
CA LEU A 48 4.31 -14.88 -7.29
C LEU A 48 4.63 -16.29 -6.75
N ARG A 49 5.00 -16.39 -5.48
CA ARG A 49 5.22 -17.68 -4.83
C ARG A 49 3.90 -18.42 -4.60
N LEU A 50 2.86 -17.72 -4.20
CA LEU A 50 1.52 -18.29 -4.01
C LEU A 50 0.93 -18.78 -5.35
N LEU A 51 1.19 -18.06 -6.44
CA LEU A 51 0.85 -18.46 -7.82
C LEU A 51 1.73 -19.60 -8.36
N LYS A 52 2.76 -20.04 -7.61
CA LYS A 52 3.74 -21.06 -8.04
C LYS A 52 4.52 -20.72 -9.32
N VAL A 53 4.58 -19.45 -9.70
CA VAL A 53 5.40 -18.97 -10.81
C VAL A 53 6.88 -19.20 -10.50
N THR A 54 7.32 -18.90 -9.28
CA THR A 54 8.65 -19.20 -8.76
C THR A 54 8.63 -20.55 -8.06
N ARG A 55 9.14 -21.61 -8.73
CA ARG A 55 9.21 -22.98 -8.18
C ARG A 55 10.42 -23.19 -7.28
N SER A 56 11.52 -22.50 -7.55
CA SER A 56 12.77 -22.59 -6.78
C SER A 56 12.85 -21.47 -5.74
N GLY A 57 13.30 -21.80 -4.51
CA GLY A 57 13.49 -20.81 -3.44
C GLY A 57 12.84 -21.22 -2.12
N PRO A 58 12.93 -20.36 -1.07
CA PRO A 58 12.46 -20.65 0.27
C PRO A 58 10.93 -20.92 0.31
N ALA A 59 10.50 -21.74 1.26
CA ALA A 59 9.10 -22.09 1.45
C ALA A 59 8.23 -20.82 1.66
N LEU A 60 6.95 -20.86 1.27
CA LEU A 60 6.03 -19.73 1.43
C LEU A 60 5.97 -19.20 2.86
N HIS A 61 5.99 -20.12 3.84
CA HIS A 61 5.98 -19.78 5.27
C HIS A 61 7.22 -18.98 5.69
N SER A 62 8.42 -19.36 5.23
CA SER A 62 9.65 -18.63 5.56
C SER A 62 9.70 -17.25 4.92
N LEU A 63 9.21 -17.12 3.68
CA LEU A 63 9.05 -15.82 3.03
C LEU A 63 8.03 -14.95 3.77
N ALA A 64 6.88 -15.52 4.14
CA ALA A 64 5.87 -14.78 4.90
C ALA A 64 6.39 -14.35 6.27
N GLY A 65 7.13 -15.21 6.97
CA GLY A 65 7.78 -14.87 8.24
C GLY A 65 8.77 -13.72 8.13
N GLY A 66 9.53 -13.67 7.04
CA GLY A 66 10.48 -12.59 6.75
C GLY A 66 9.81 -11.30 6.25
N TYR A 67 8.98 -11.39 5.22
CA TYR A 67 8.48 -10.19 4.50
C TYR A 67 7.26 -9.54 5.15
N VAL A 68 6.33 -10.31 5.73
CA VAL A 68 5.10 -9.74 6.30
C VAL A 68 5.36 -8.70 7.39
N PRO A 69 6.30 -8.89 8.35
CA PRO A 69 6.63 -7.84 9.32
C PRO A 69 7.15 -6.55 8.67
N TRP A 70 7.95 -6.67 7.62
CA TRP A 70 8.48 -5.52 6.88
C TRP A 70 7.40 -4.79 6.07
N VAL A 71 6.46 -5.52 5.47
CA VAL A 71 5.28 -4.94 4.81
C VAL A 71 4.50 -4.06 5.81
N TRP A 72 4.28 -4.54 7.04
CA TRP A 72 3.58 -3.76 8.06
C TRP A 72 4.35 -2.51 8.49
N ARG A 73 5.67 -2.59 8.65
CA ARG A 73 6.50 -1.42 8.93
C ARG A 73 6.43 -0.40 7.79
N ALA A 74 6.56 -0.86 6.56
CA ALA A 74 6.45 0.01 5.38
C ALA A 74 5.05 0.63 5.24
N LEU A 75 3.96 -0.09 5.58
CA LEU A 75 2.60 0.47 5.63
C LEU A 75 2.45 1.57 6.69
N VAL A 76 3.10 1.45 7.85
CA VAL A 76 3.12 2.53 8.85
C VAL A 76 3.84 3.77 8.29
N VAL A 77 4.98 3.58 7.63
CA VAL A 77 5.70 4.69 6.97
C VAL A 77 4.83 5.34 5.89
N LEU A 78 4.13 4.53 5.08
CA LEU A 78 3.19 5.03 4.07
C LEU A 78 2.04 5.83 4.67
N LEU A 79 1.49 5.37 5.79
CA LEU A 79 0.41 6.07 6.49
C LEU A 79 0.89 7.43 6.98
N ILE A 80 2.01 7.47 7.70
CA ILE A 80 2.57 8.71 8.25
C ILE A 80 2.93 9.68 7.12
N SER A 81 3.69 9.23 6.12
CA SER A 81 4.09 10.09 5.00
C SER A 81 2.90 10.54 4.15
N GLY A 82 1.88 9.70 3.98
CA GLY A 82 0.64 10.07 3.28
C GLY A 82 -0.15 11.14 4.03
N ILE A 83 -0.26 11.04 5.36
CA ILE A 83 -0.89 12.08 6.19
C ILE A 83 -0.12 13.40 6.09
N LEU A 84 1.21 13.36 6.17
CA LEU A 84 2.04 14.56 6.04
C LEU A 84 1.85 15.24 4.69
N LEU A 85 1.85 14.49 3.58
CA LEU A 85 1.59 15.03 2.23
C LEU A 85 0.18 15.61 2.10
N THR A 86 -0.83 14.97 2.68
CA THR A 86 -2.21 15.49 2.67
C THR A 86 -2.35 16.78 3.49
N ILE A 87 -1.59 16.93 4.58
CA ILE A 87 -1.59 18.17 5.38
C ILE A 87 -0.98 19.33 4.62
N THR A 88 0.04 19.09 3.79
CA THR A 88 0.71 20.15 3.01
C THR A 88 -0.15 20.69 1.86
N GLU A 89 -0.90 19.83 1.17
CA GLU A 89 -1.73 20.20 0.01
C GLU A 89 -3.14 19.57 0.12
N PRO A 90 -3.95 19.92 1.13
CA PRO A 90 -5.19 19.20 1.44
C PRO A 90 -6.24 19.31 0.32
N THR A 91 -6.37 20.45 -0.30
CA THR A 91 -7.35 20.67 -1.39
C THR A 91 -7.00 19.82 -2.61
N ARG A 92 -5.73 19.81 -3.01
CA ARG A 92 -5.24 19.05 -4.15
C ARG A 92 -5.41 17.55 -3.97
N GLU A 93 -5.14 17.02 -2.77
CA GLU A 93 -5.23 15.60 -2.47
C GLU A 93 -6.69 15.16 -2.25
N LEU A 94 -7.41 15.77 -1.32
CA LEU A 94 -8.74 15.30 -0.90
C LEU A 94 -9.85 15.54 -1.93
N MET A 95 -9.74 16.57 -2.78
CA MET A 95 -10.71 16.83 -3.85
C MET A 95 -10.46 15.95 -5.09
N ASN A 96 -9.28 15.37 -5.24
CA ASN A 96 -8.92 14.59 -6.40
C ASN A 96 -9.60 13.19 -6.35
N PHE A 97 -10.29 12.83 -7.44
CA PHE A 97 -10.91 11.50 -7.57
C PHE A 97 -9.89 10.36 -7.48
N SER A 98 -8.72 10.54 -8.11
CA SER A 98 -7.64 9.53 -8.11
C SER A 98 -7.11 9.26 -6.71
N PHE A 99 -7.06 10.27 -5.82
CA PHE A 99 -6.69 10.09 -4.42
C PHE A 99 -7.71 9.21 -3.67
N ARG A 100 -9.01 9.50 -3.82
CA ARG A 100 -10.07 8.70 -3.17
C ARG A 100 -10.06 7.26 -3.67
N LEU A 101 -9.90 7.06 -4.98
CA LEU A 101 -9.77 5.73 -5.58
C LEU A 101 -8.56 5.00 -4.99
N LYS A 102 -7.39 5.66 -4.91
CA LYS A 102 -6.17 5.11 -4.29
C LYS A 102 -6.42 4.67 -2.85
N MET A 103 -7.13 5.45 -2.04
CA MET A 103 -7.42 5.09 -0.64
C MET A 103 -8.26 3.80 -0.54
N VAL A 104 -9.28 3.64 -1.41
CA VAL A 104 -10.08 2.41 -1.47
C VAL A 104 -9.24 1.21 -1.89
N LEU A 105 -8.39 1.36 -2.90
CA LEU A 105 -7.50 0.30 -3.38
C LEU A 105 -6.47 -0.11 -2.32
N VAL A 106 -5.90 0.85 -1.59
CA VAL A 106 -4.97 0.59 -0.49
C VAL A 106 -5.67 -0.16 0.64
N LEU A 107 -6.88 0.25 1.02
CA LEU A 107 -7.67 -0.46 2.03
C LEU A 107 -7.93 -1.91 1.62
N ALA A 108 -8.35 -2.14 0.38
CA ALA A 108 -8.56 -3.49 -0.15
C ALA A 108 -7.26 -4.34 -0.10
N LEU A 109 -6.13 -3.76 -0.48
CA LEU A 109 -4.82 -4.43 -0.43
C LEU A 109 -4.41 -4.77 1.01
N VAL A 110 -4.62 -3.87 1.96
CA VAL A 110 -4.34 -4.10 3.39
C VAL A 110 -5.19 -5.24 3.93
N LEU A 111 -6.49 -5.27 3.61
CA LEU A 111 -7.40 -6.35 4.03
C LEU A 111 -6.98 -7.70 3.45
N LEU A 112 -6.63 -7.77 2.17
CA LEU A 112 -6.12 -9.00 1.55
C LEU A 112 -4.80 -9.46 2.20
N THR A 113 -3.90 -8.53 2.47
CA THR A 113 -2.62 -8.82 3.14
C THR A 113 -2.85 -9.32 4.57
N LEU A 114 -3.85 -8.76 5.28
CA LEU A 114 -4.23 -9.21 6.61
C LEU A 114 -4.79 -10.63 6.60
N VAL A 115 -5.67 -10.95 5.66
CA VAL A 115 -6.21 -12.31 5.46
C VAL A 115 -5.07 -13.29 5.20
N LEU A 116 -4.15 -12.96 4.30
CA LEU A 116 -2.98 -13.79 4.00
C LEU A 116 -2.10 -14.01 5.25
N ARG A 117 -1.84 -12.93 6.02
CA ARG A 117 -1.05 -13.01 7.25
C ARG A 117 -1.70 -13.92 8.28
N VAL A 118 -3.00 -13.74 8.55
CA VAL A 118 -3.72 -14.50 9.59
C VAL A 118 -3.78 -15.98 9.22
N THR A 119 -4.06 -16.30 7.96
CA THR A 119 -4.12 -17.70 7.50
C THR A 119 -2.76 -18.38 7.53
N LEU A 120 -1.70 -17.73 7.04
CA LEU A 120 -0.34 -18.31 7.06
C LEU A 120 0.23 -18.45 8.47
N ARG A 121 -0.20 -17.62 9.44
CA ARG A 121 0.20 -17.79 10.84
C ARG A 121 -0.48 -18.97 11.53
N LYS A 122 -1.74 -19.26 11.16
CA LYS A 122 -2.51 -20.35 11.76
C LYS A 122 -2.14 -21.70 11.16
N ASP A 123 -1.99 -21.74 9.84
CA ASP A 123 -1.66 -22.95 9.09
C ASP A 123 -0.79 -22.58 7.89
N PRO A 124 0.52 -22.88 7.94
CA PRO A 124 1.46 -22.58 6.86
C PRO A 124 1.11 -23.25 5.52
N GLU A 125 0.45 -24.40 5.56
CA GLU A 125 0.06 -25.18 4.39
C GLU A 125 -1.40 -24.94 3.95
N TYR A 126 -2.13 -24.05 4.61
CA TYR A 126 -3.53 -23.78 4.35
C TYR A 126 -3.86 -23.63 2.86
N TRP A 127 -3.05 -22.87 2.13
CA TRP A 127 -3.25 -22.58 0.71
C TRP A 127 -2.81 -23.72 -0.22
N SER A 128 -2.11 -24.73 0.30
CA SER A 128 -1.67 -25.91 -0.46
C SER A 128 -2.51 -27.16 -0.18
N ALA A 129 -3.29 -27.17 0.89
CA ALA A 129 -3.96 -28.36 1.43
C ALA A 129 -4.99 -28.99 0.48
N THR A 130 -5.76 -28.19 -0.26
CA THR A 130 -6.80 -28.68 -1.19
C THR A 130 -6.78 -27.94 -2.53
N PRO A 131 -7.27 -28.56 -3.63
CA PRO A 131 -7.34 -27.90 -4.94
C PRO A 131 -8.12 -26.56 -4.90
N GLY A 132 -9.25 -26.52 -4.17
CA GLY A 132 -10.06 -25.31 -4.01
C GLY A 132 -9.33 -24.19 -3.28
N ARG A 133 -8.59 -24.51 -2.21
CA ARG A 133 -7.77 -23.53 -1.47
C ARG A 133 -6.60 -23.01 -2.32
N ARG A 134 -6.01 -23.85 -3.16
CA ARG A 134 -4.98 -23.43 -4.13
C ARG A 134 -5.52 -22.43 -5.12
N LEU A 135 -6.73 -22.67 -5.64
CA LEU A 135 -7.38 -21.75 -6.57
C LEU A 135 -7.68 -20.42 -5.88
N LEU A 136 -8.26 -20.45 -4.67
CA LEU A 136 -8.51 -19.24 -3.87
C LEU A 136 -7.21 -18.47 -3.56
N GLY A 137 -6.14 -19.15 -3.18
CA GLY A 137 -4.84 -18.52 -2.97
C GLY A 137 -4.30 -17.87 -4.23
N GLY A 138 -4.46 -18.53 -5.39
CA GLY A 138 -4.08 -17.98 -6.69
C GLY A 138 -4.90 -16.74 -7.08
N THR A 139 -6.21 -16.75 -6.86
CA THR A 139 -7.07 -15.57 -7.13
C THR A 139 -6.73 -14.40 -6.22
N ILE A 140 -6.51 -14.64 -4.92
CA ILE A 140 -6.09 -13.61 -3.97
C ILE A 140 -4.74 -13.01 -4.40
N ALA A 141 -3.78 -13.83 -4.80
CA ALA A 141 -2.48 -13.37 -5.27
C ALA A 141 -2.60 -12.52 -6.55
N LEU A 142 -3.41 -12.97 -7.52
CA LEU A 142 -3.63 -12.21 -8.76
C LEU A 142 -4.30 -10.87 -8.48
N VAL A 143 -5.38 -10.87 -7.70
CA VAL A 143 -6.09 -9.63 -7.29
C VAL A 143 -5.14 -8.67 -6.56
N SER A 144 -4.31 -9.19 -5.65
CA SER A 144 -3.32 -8.39 -4.92
C SER A 144 -2.29 -7.74 -5.85
N LEU A 145 -1.81 -8.47 -6.88
CA LEU A 145 -0.89 -7.90 -7.88
C LEU A 145 -1.56 -6.81 -8.73
N VAL A 146 -2.80 -7.05 -9.17
CA VAL A 146 -3.58 -6.05 -9.91
C VAL A 146 -3.80 -4.79 -9.05
N LEU A 147 -4.16 -4.96 -7.78
CA LEU A 147 -4.29 -3.84 -6.84
C LEU A 147 -2.98 -3.06 -6.67
N CYS A 148 -1.84 -3.74 -6.55
CA CYS A 148 -0.54 -3.07 -6.47
C CYS A 148 -0.28 -2.19 -7.71
N ILE A 149 -0.50 -2.72 -8.91
CA ILE A 149 -0.33 -1.98 -10.17
C ILE A 149 -1.30 -0.79 -10.21
N SER A 150 -2.58 -1.01 -9.86
CA SER A 150 -3.62 0.02 -9.88
C SER A 150 -3.32 1.16 -8.89
N ILE A 151 -2.79 0.85 -7.69
CA ILE A 151 -2.39 1.85 -6.69
C ILE A 151 -1.25 2.72 -7.21
N VAL A 152 -0.24 2.12 -7.85
CA VAL A 152 0.89 2.84 -8.44
C VAL A 152 0.40 3.74 -9.58
N ALA A 153 -0.45 3.21 -10.46
CA ALA A 153 -1.03 3.98 -11.57
C ALA A 153 -1.89 5.15 -11.07
N ALA A 154 -2.80 4.89 -10.11
CA ALA A 154 -3.64 5.94 -9.51
C ALA A 154 -2.79 7.03 -8.83
N GLY A 155 -1.72 6.64 -8.11
CA GLY A 155 -0.78 7.58 -7.51
C GLY A 155 -0.05 8.46 -8.53
N ARG A 156 0.24 7.91 -9.71
CA ARG A 156 0.87 8.68 -10.78
C ARG A 156 -0.10 9.65 -11.45
N LEU A 157 -1.37 9.24 -11.62
CA LEU A 157 -2.40 10.09 -12.24
C LEU A 157 -2.70 11.36 -11.43
N ILE A 158 -2.56 11.34 -10.10
CA ILE A 158 -2.73 12.52 -9.24
C ILE A 158 -1.80 13.68 -9.67
N ALA A 159 -0.63 13.37 -10.22
CA ALA A 159 0.33 14.37 -10.64
C ALA A 159 -0.07 15.10 -11.95
N TYR A 160 -1.06 14.58 -12.70
CA TYR A 160 -1.46 15.10 -14.01
C TYR A 160 -2.90 15.63 -14.05
N VAL A 161 -3.67 15.46 -12.98
CA VAL A 161 -5.05 15.91 -12.82
C VAL A 161 -5.15 16.91 -11.67
#